data_b5b975edd50efdd15c201da53b161fbc
#
_entry.id   b5b975edd50efdd15c201da53b161fbc
#
_cell.length_a   1.000
_cell.length_b   1.000
_cell.length_c   1.000
_cell.angle_alpha   90.00
_cell.angle_beta   90.00
_cell.angle_gamma   90.00
#
_symmetry.space_group_name_H-M   'P 1'
#
loop_
_entity.id
_entity.type
_entity.pdbx_description
1 polymer ?
#
loop_
_entity_poly.entity_id
_entity_poly.type
_entity_poly.pdbx_seq_one_letter_code
_entity_poly.pdbx_strand_id
1 'polypeptide(L)'
;MRRLCAYVLLALFAGACRGADLVWPTDSKAFGEGEDYTSFIQPTASGRPESGLFGDTRNNGYRFHEGIDIKPVSRDKRGEALDGIYAAFPGKVAMINRIAGNSSYGRYVVMEHPGLDVNVYTLYAHLSEIDPSLKVGASLPAKGRIGRMGRSSSSIPIAKAQSHLHFEIGLMYGSNFKAWYAAQKYKEKNFFGNYNGMNLQGFDPLEFYRAARSGKIGEGLSGYIKSLPTALVVRVYTRNIPDFVRNYPTLADVNGEDCGWDIHFTWYGLPKKFERIKNPRVGAKGGEVEIVSYNPEEISRKCRRLIIVRDGQAPRLTNCLLYTSPS
;
A
#
# COMPACT_ATOMS: atom_id res chain seq x y z
N MET A 1 26.46 -44.05 32.68
CA MET A 1 25.32 -43.73 31.80
C MET A 1 25.37 -42.24 31.45
N ARG A 2 25.92 -41.89 30.29
CA ARG A 2 26.01 -40.52 29.80
C ARG A 2 24.79 -40.25 28.92
N ARG A 3 23.95 -39.28 29.31
CA ARG A 3 22.80 -38.85 28.51
C ARG A 3 23.32 -37.82 27.44
N LEU A 4 23.25 -38.24 26.18
CA LEU A 4 23.45 -37.36 25.04
C LEU A 4 22.21 -36.50 24.88
N CYS A 5 22.30 -35.18 25.09
CA CYS A 5 21.28 -34.21 24.66
C CYS A 5 21.54 -33.90 23.19
N ALA A 6 20.65 -34.34 22.33
CA ALA A 6 20.62 -33.95 20.93
C ALA A 6 19.96 -32.56 20.83
N TYR A 7 20.76 -31.52 20.52
CA TYR A 7 20.26 -30.22 20.11
C TYR A 7 19.81 -30.32 18.64
N VAL A 8 18.52 -30.29 18.42
CA VAL A 8 17.96 -30.08 17.09
C VAL A 8 18.13 -28.59 16.76
N LEU A 9 19.11 -28.26 15.91
CA LEU A 9 19.22 -26.96 15.29
C LEU A 9 18.06 -26.80 14.30
N LEU A 10 17.03 -26.07 14.70
CA LEU A 10 16.01 -25.56 13.75
C LEU A 10 16.70 -24.45 12.95
N ALA A 11 17.23 -24.76 11.78
CA ALA A 11 17.66 -23.79 10.80
C ALA A 11 16.41 -23.07 10.27
N LEU A 12 16.12 -21.91 10.83
CA LEU A 12 15.20 -20.94 10.22
C LEU A 12 15.82 -20.50 8.88
N PHE A 13 15.41 -21.13 7.80
CA PHE A 13 15.59 -20.60 6.47
C PHE A 13 14.78 -19.31 6.36
N ALA A 14 15.36 -18.18 6.77
CA ALA A 14 14.97 -16.87 6.28
C ALA A 14 15.42 -16.81 4.80
N GLY A 15 14.65 -17.44 3.92
CA GLY A 15 14.82 -17.25 2.49
C GLY A 15 14.48 -15.81 2.19
N ALA A 16 15.52 -14.96 1.97
CA ALA A 16 15.31 -13.65 1.39
C ALA A 16 14.46 -13.84 0.11
N CYS A 17 13.24 -13.34 0.12
CA CYS A 17 12.34 -13.38 -1.03
C CYS A 17 13.05 -12.60 -2.14
N ARG A 18 13.69 -13.33 -3.03
CA ARG A 18 14.29 -12.77 -4.25
C ARG A 18 13.11 -12.35 -5.13
N GLY A 19 13.25 -11.34 -5.98
CA GLY A 19 12.24 -10.90 -6.95
C GLY A 19 11.63 -12.00 -7.84
N ALA A 20 12.08 -13.25 -7.67
CA ALA A 20 11.57 -14.47 -8.32
C ALA A 20 10.14 -14.88 -7.92
N ASP A 21 9.62 -14.41 -6.77
CA ASP A 21 8.30 -14.83 -6.27
C ASP A 21 7.17 -13.84 -6.62
N LEU A 22 7.49 -12.72 -7.27
CA LEU A 22 6.50 -11.74 -7.71
C LEU A 22 5.84 -12.20 -9.00
N VAL A 23 4.51 -12.34 -8.99
CA VAL A 23 3.74 -12.74 -10.17
C VAL A 23 2.62 -11.74 -10.46
N TRP A 24 2.26 -11.59 -11.74
CA TRP A 24 1.12 -10.76 -12.13
C TRP A 24 -0.19 -11.36 -11.59
N PRO A 25 -1.08 -10.55 -11.00
CA PRO A 25 -2.19 -11.07 -10.20
C PRO A 25 -3.41 -11.54 -11.00
N THR A 26 -3.34 -11.56 -12.34
CA THR A 26 -4.45 -11.98 -13.24
C THR A 26 -3.97 -12.96 -14.31
N ASP A 27 -4.90 -13.41 -15.15
CA ASP A 27 -4.58 -14.27 -16.33
C ASP A 27 -3.91 -13.50 -17.48
N SER A 28 -3.85 -12.16 -17.42
CA SER A 28 -3.20 -11.35 -18.46
C SER A 28 -1.70 -11.62 -18.53
N LYS A 29 -1.18 -11.87 -19.71
CA LYS A 29 0.26 -12.03 -20.00
C LYS A 29 0.90 -10.73 -20.50
N ALA A 30 0.09 -9.74 -20.88
CA ALA A 30 0.52 -8.52 -21.58
C ALA A 30 1.65 -7.76 -20.86
N PHE A 31 1.59 -7.61 -19.53
CA PHE A 31 2.69 -7.03 -18.77
C PHE A 31 3.99 -7.86 -18.91
N GLY A 32 3.90 -9.19 -18.77
CA GLY A 32 5.05 -10.12 -18.90
C GLY A 32 5.65 -10.11 -20.29
N GLU A 33 4.86 -9.93 -21.33
CA GLU A 33 5.25 -9.84 -22.73
C GLU A 33 5.80 -8.47 -23.11
N GLY A 34 5.71 -7.48 -22.21
CA GLY A 34 6.25 -6.13 -22.40
C GLY A 34 5.36 -5.22 -23.23
N GLU A 35 4.08 -5.54 -23.34
CA GLU A 35 3.12 -4.69 -24.02
C GLU A 35 2.94 -3.34 -23.32
N ASP A 36 2.45 -2.36 -24.08
CA ASP A 36 2.08 -1.06 -23.53
C ASP A 36 0.95 -1.19 -22.49
N TYR A 37 0.98 -0.33 -21.44
CA TYR A 37 0.01 -0.40 -20.35
C TYR A 37 -1.44 -0.27 -20.83
N THR A 38 -1.70 0.37 -21.94
CA THR A 38 -3.05 0.49 -22.54
C THR A 38 -3.65 -0.85 -22.93
N SER A 39 -2.82 -1.89 -23.12
CA SER A 39 -3.28 -3.24 -23.43
C SER A 39 -3.88 -3.96 -22.23
N PHE A 40 -3.47 -3.67 -20.99
CA PHE A 40 -3.89 -4.37 -19.79
C PHE A 40 -4.48 -3.48 -18.66
N ILE A 41 -4.38 -2.15 -18.74
CA ILE A 41 -4.98 -1.23 -17.78
C ILE A 41 -6.41 -0.88 -18.22
N GLN A 42 -7.37 -0.99 -17.29
CA GLN A 42 -8.78 -0.66 -17.50
C GLN A 42 -9.01 0.83 -17.24
N PRO A 43 -9.38 1.62 -18.25
CA PRO A 43 -9.78 3.00 -18.02
C PRO A 43 -11.11 3.07 -17.25
N THR A 44 -11.30 4.17 -16.53
CA THR A 44 -12.63 4.52 -15.97
C THR A 44 -13.61 4.88 -17.09
N ALA A 45 -14.84 5.27 -16.72
CA ALA A 45 -15.87 5.76 -17.68
C ALA A 45 -15.40 6.96 -18.54
N SER A 46 -14.32 7.63 -18.16
CA SER A 46 -13.70 8.69 -18.97
C SER A 46 -13.09 8.19 -20.28
N GLY A 47 -12.84 6.89 -20.41
CA GLY A 47 -12.14 6.28 -21.54
C GLY A 47 -10.63 6.57 -21.62
N ARG A 48 -10.10 7.42 -20.73
CA ARG A 48 -8.66 7.78 -20.69
C ARG A 48 -7.86 6.64 -20.06
N PRO A 49 -6.89 6.03 -20.77
CA PRO A 49 -6.13 4.90 -20.25
C PRO A 49 -5.45 5.20 -18.90
N GLU A 50 -4.93 6.43 -18.73
CA GLU A 50 -4.24 6.85 -17.51
C GLU A 50 -5.14 6.78 -16.27
N SER A 51 -6.46 6.87 -16.44
CA SER A 51 -7.39 6.87 -15.30
C SER A 51 -7.44 5.56 -14.50
N GLY A 52 -6.88 4.48 -15.06
CA GLY A 52 -6.68 3.21 -14.37
C GLY A 52 -5.32 3.05 -13.70
N LEU A 53 -4.40 4.01 -13.87
CA LEU A 53 -3.08 4.01 -13.25
C LEU A 53 -3.13 4.57 -11.82
N PHE A 54 -2.10 4.28 -11.03
CA PHE A 54 -1.89 4.83 -9.69
C PHE A 54 -1.67 6.35 -9.71
N GLY A 55 -2.13 7.03 -8.67
CA GLY A 55 -1.84 8.43 -8.42
C GLY A 55 -2.95 9.41 -8.81
N ASP A 56 -2.59 10.64 -9.14
CA ASP A 56 -3.50 11.74 -9.51
C ASP A 56 -4.01 11.64 -10.95
N THR A 57 -4.58 10.52 -11.32
CA THR A 57 -4.93 10.14 -12.69
C THR A 57 -6.41 10.37 -13.03
N ARG A 58 -7.27 10.53 -12.00
CA ARG A 58 -8.72 10.68 -12.15
C ARG A 58 -9.16 12.14 -12.00
N ASN A 59 -10.26 12.51 -12.67
CA ASN A 59 -10.86 13.84 -12.63
C ASN A 59 -9.84 14.96 -12.92
N ASN A 60 -9.05 14.82 -14.00
CA ASN A 60 -8.00 15.76 -14.40
C ASN A 60 -6.93 16.01 -13.29
N GLY A 61 -6.59 14.97 -12.54
CA GLY A 61 -5.58 15.03 -11.48
C GLY A 61 -6.12 15.46 -10.11
N TYR A 62 -7.44 15.60 -9.94
CA TYR A 62 -8.04 16.00 -8.66
C TYR A 62 -8.47 14.83 -7.78
N ARG A 63 -8.50 13.62 -8.32
CA ARG A 63 -8.83 12.40 -7.58
C ARG A 63 -7.69 11.41 -7.64
N PHE A 64 -7.22 11.01 -6.48
CA PHE A 64 -6.19 9.99 -6.30
C PHE A 64 -6.76 8.59 -6.57
N HIS A 65 -5.93 7.73 -7.15
CA HIS A 65 -6.20 6.32 -7.33
C HIS A 65 -5.14 5.49 -6.58
N GLU A 66 -5.57 4.67 -5.66
CA GLU A 66 -4.73 4.00 -4.65
C GLU A 66 -3.98 2.78 -5.20
N GLY A 67 -4.34 2.31 -6.39
CA GLY A 67 -3.76 1.13 -7.03
C GLY A 67 -3.77 1.25 -8.55
N ILE A 68 -3.82 0.10 -9.23
CA ILE A 68 -4.04 0.00 -10.68
C ILE A 68 -5.28 -0.82 -10.98
N ASP A 69 -5.99 -0.46 -12.03
CA ASP A 69 -7.15 -1.20 -12.51
C ASP A 69 -6.74 -2.09 -13.69
N ILE A 70 -6.75 -3.40 -13.50
CA ILE A 70 -6.33 -4.37 -14.52
C ILE A 70 -7.57 -4.93 -15.22
N LYS A 71 -7.63 -4.79 -16.56
CA LYS A 71 -8.76 -5.27 -17.35
C LYS A 71 -8.73 -6.79 -17.55
N PRO A 72 -9.90 -7.44 -17.75
CA PRO A 72 -9.96 -8.86 -18.06
C PRO A 72 -9.48 -9.15 -19.48
N VAL A 73 -8.95 -10.36 -19.68
CA VAL A 73 -8.64 -10.93 -21.00
C VAL A 73 -9.78 -11.79 -21.53
N SER A 74 -10.68 -12.26 -20.66
CA SER A 74 -11.79 -13.13 -21.05
C SER A 74 -13.11 -12.69 -20.43
N ARG A 75 -14.20 -12.90 -21.20
CA ARG A 75 -15.57 -12.59 -20.79
C ARG A 75 -16.53 -13.69 -21.21
N ASP A 76 -17.58 -13.88 -20.43
CA ASP A 76 -18.67 -14.79 -20.80
C ASP A 76 -19.59 -14.17 -21.87
N LYS A 77 -20.59 -14.96 -22.33
CA LYS A 77 -21.59 -14.54 -23.33
C LYS A 77 -22.46 -13.36 -22.85
N ARG A 78 -22.47 -13.06 -21.52
CA ARG A 78 -23.20 -11.94 -20.91
C ARG A 78 -22.29 -10.73 -20.71
N GLY A 79 -21.00 -10.81 -21.06
CA GLY A 79 -20.00 -9.75 -20.92
C GLY A 79 -19.38 -9.64 -19.52
N GLU A 80 -19.62 -10.60 -18.60
CA GLU A 80 -18.97 -10.62 -17.28
C GLU A 80 -17.55 -11.17 -17.40
N ALA A 81 -16.61 -10.63 -16.59
CA ALA A 81 -15.22 -11.08 -16.57
C ALA A 81 -15.08 -12.50 -16.02
N LEU A 82 -14.22 -13.30 -16.64
CA LEU A 82 -13.95 -14.69 -16.26
C LEU A 82 -12.57 -14.89 -15.61
N ASP A 83 -11.67 -13.93 -15.71
CA ASP A 83 -10.28 -14.02 -15.27
C ASP A 83 -10.15 -14.43 -13.81
N GLY A 84 -9.24 -15.36 -13.55
CA GLY A 84 -8.78 -15.71 -12.21
C GLY A 84 -8.00 -14.58 -11.56
N ILE A 85 -8.12 -14.47 -10.24
CA ILE A 85 -7.32 -13.55 -9.43
C ILE A 85 -6.42 -14.37 -8.52
N TYR A 86 -5.14 -13.98 -8.47
CA TYR A 86 -4.08 -14.75 -7.83
C TYR A 86 -3.22 -13.89 -6.90
N ALA A 87 -2.68 -14.52 -5.84
CA ALA A 87 -1.74 -13.88 -4.94
C ALA A 87 -0.46 -13.45 -5.67
N ALA A 88 -0.13 -12.16 -5.61
CA ALA A 88 1.05 -11.59 -6.26
C ALA A 88 2.37 -12.07 -5.63
N PHE A 89 2.36 -12.38 -4.33
CA PHE A 89 3.46 -12.95 -3.55
C PHE A 89 2.97 -14.09 -2.67
N PRO A 90 3.87 -14.95 -2.17
CA PRO A 90 3.54 -15.83 -1.05
C PRO A 90 3.15 -15.00 0.18
N GLY A 91 2.10 -15.39 0.89
CA GLY A 91 1.65 -14.60 2.03
C GLY A 91 0.50 -15.23 2.79
N LYS A 92 -0.07 -14.46 3.71
CA LYS A 92 -1.23 -14.84 4.53
C LYS A 92 -2.43 -13.96 4.20
N VAL A 93 -3.59 -14.58 4.12
CA VAL A 93 -4.86 -13.86 4.00
C VAL A 93 -5.14 -13.12 5.31
N ALA A 94 -5.11 -11.80 5.29
CA ALA A 94 -5.25 -10.96 6.47
C ALA A 94 -6.70 -10.51 6.68
N MET A 95 -7.44 -10.26 5.58
CA MET A 95 -8.85 -9.84 5.64
C MET A 95 -9.61 -10.30 4.41
N ILE A 96 -10.89 -10.61 4.61
CA ILE A 96 -11.83 -10.98 3.55
C ILE A 96 -13.13 -10.19 3.74
N ASN A 97 -13.56 -9.43 2.73
CA ASN A 97 -14.90 -8.87 2.65
C ASN A 97 -15.73 -9.58 1.56
N ARG A 98 -16.68 -10.44 1.97
CA ARG A 98 -17.56 -11.16 1.05
C ARG A 98 -18.83 -10.40 0.69
N ILE A 99 -19.14 -9.29 1.38
CA ILE A 99 -20.37 -8.51 1.19
C ILE A 99 -20.04 -7.25 0.40
N ALA A 100 -20.46 -7.20 -0.87
CA ALA A 100 -20.15 -6.07 -1.76
C ALA A 100 -20.63 -4.73 -1.19
N GLY A 101 -21.76 -4.70 -0.51
CA GLY A 101 -22.36 -3.48 0.05
C GLY A 101 -21.60 -2.84 1.21
N ASN A 102 -20.58 -3.50 1.78
CA ASN A 102 -19.84 -2.97 2.92
C ASN A 102 -18.71 -1.99 2.53
N SER A 103 -18.32 -1.94 1.26
CA SER A 103 -17.16 -1.14 0.82
C SER A 103 -17.28 -0.71 -0.63
N SER A 104 -16.73 0.46 -0.98
CA SER A 104 -16.51 0.87 -2.37
C SER A 104 -15.61 -0.11 -3.14
N TYR A 105 -14.72 -0.83 -2.47
CA TYR A 105 -13.96 -1.96 -3.03
C TYR A 105 -14.83 -3.18 -3.38
N GLY A 106 -16.09 -3.20 -2.95
CA GLY A 106 -16.98 -4.34 -3.15
C GLY A 106 -16.50 -5.58 -2.38
N ARG A 107 -16.50 -6.75 -3.03
CA ARG A 107 -15.85 -7.95 -2.50
C ARG A 107 -14.36 -7.82 -2.71
N TYR A 108 -13.58 -7.99 -1.64
CA TYR A 108 -12.13 -7.86 -1.72
C TYR A 108 -11.40 -8.70 -0.68
N VAL A 109 -10.12 -8.94 -0.94
CA VAL A 109 -9.21 -9.68 -0.07
C VAL A 109 -7.98 -8.83 0.15
N VAL A 110 -7.47 -8.81 1.38
CA VAL A 110 -6.15 -8.25 1.73
C VAL A 110 -5.26 -9.40 2.18
N MET A 111 -4.05 -9.43 1.65
CA MET A 111 -2.99 -10.34 2.10
C MET A 111 -1.85 -9.55 2.71
N GLU A 112 -1.12 -10.15 3.64
CA GLU A 112 0.16 -9.70 4.17
C GLU A 112 1.28 -10.64 3.74
N HIS A 113 2.47 -10.09 3.57
CA HIS A 113 3.64 -10.79 3.04
C HIS A 113 4.82 -10.75 4.01
N PRO A 114 4.73 -11.45 5.18
CA PRO A 114 5.74 -11.39 6.24
C PRO A 114 7.08 -12.05 5.87
N GLY A 115 7.14 -12.76 4.72
CA GLY A 115 8.38 -13.31 4.19
C GLY A 115 9.26 -12.32 3.44
N LEU A 116 8.76 -11.10 3.18
CA LEU A 116 9.52 -10.00 2.59
C LEU A 116 10.28 -9.24 3.67
N ASP A 117 11.35 -8.52 3.29
CA ASP A 117 12.11 -7.64 4.18
C ASP A 117 11.30 -6.44 4.70
N VAL A 118 10.18 -6.13 4.04
CA VAL A 118 9.11 -5.23 4.50
C VAL A 118 7.79 -5.95 4.37
N ASN A 119 7.04 -6.12 5.46
CA ASN A 119 5.72 -6.77 5.45
C ASN A 119 4.68 -5.88 4.77
N VAL A 120 4.64 -5.87 3.44
CA VAL A 120 3.62 -5.13 2.67
C VAL A 120 2.27 -5.85 2.69
N TYR A 121 1.20 -5.07 2.47
CA TYR A 121 -0.08 -5.66 2.08
C TYR A 121 -0.23 -5.70 0.56
N THR A 122 -1.05 -6.63 0.06
CA THR A 122 -1.67 -6.55 -1.26
C THR A 122 -3.18 -6.60 -1.12
N LEU A 123 -3.89 -5.83 -1.97
CA LEU A 123 -5.35 -5.75 -1.96
C LEU A 123 -5.89 -6.07 -3.34
N TYR A 124 -6.91 -6.94 -3.37
CA TYR A 124 -7.56 -7.45 -4.58
C TYR A 124 -9.05 -7.15 -4.50
N ALA A 125 -9.53 -6.15 -5.24
CA ALA A 125 -10.90 -5.64 -5.11
C ALA A 125 -11.77 -5.85 -6.35
N HIS A 126 -13.05 -5.50 -6.20
CA HIS A 126 -14.13 -5.63 -7.18
C HIS A 126 -14.42 -7.07 -7.63
N LEU A 127 -14.09 -8.06 -6.79
CA LEU A 127 -14.24 -9.48 -7.13
C LEU A 127 -15.72 -9.84 -7.37
N SER A 128 -15.98 -10.67 -8.38
CA SER A 128 -17.29 -11.30 -8.57
C SER A 128 -17.49 -12.44 -7.57
N GLU A 129 -16.40 -13.15 -7.24
CA GLU A 129 -16.38 -14.28 -6.35
C GLU A 129 -15.05 -14.34 -5.61
N ILE A 130 -15.07 -14.62 -4.32
CA ILE A 130 -13.90 -14.99 -3.51
C ILE A 130 -13.94 -16.49 -3.32
N ASP A 131 -12.81 -17.17 -3.55
CA ASP A 131 -12.73 -18.62 -3.39
C ASP A 131 -13.41 -19.06 -2.08
N PRO A 132 -14.40 -19.97 -2.12
CA PRO A 132 -15.14 -20.39 -0.92
C PRO A 132 -14.25 -21.02 0.15
N SER A 133 -13.16 -21.66 -0.24
CA SER A 133 -12.22 -22.31 0.68
C SER A 133 -11.29 -21.31 1.39
N LEU A 134 -11.19 -20.08 0.87
CA LEU A 134 -10.29 -19.06 1.41
C LEU A 134 -10.76 -18.59 2.79
N LYS A 135 -9.85 -18.60 3.76
CA LYS A 135 -10.11 -18.17 5.15
C LYS A 135 -9.04 -17.19 5.60
N VAL A 136 -9.41 -16.27 6.48
CA VAL A 136 -8.44 -15.40 7.18
C VAL A 136 -7.43 -16.26 7.93
N GLY A 137 -6.15 -15.95 7.83
CA GLY A 137 -5.04 -16.73 8.36
C GLY A 137 -4.49 -17.80 7.42
N ALA A 138 -5.19 -18.13 6.33
CA ALA A 138 -4.69 -19.11 5.35
C ALA A 138 -3.43 -18.60 4.65
N SER A 139 -2.43 -19.46 4.50
CA SER A 139 -1.24 -19.17 3.69
C SER A 139 -1.50 -19.54 2.23
N LEU A 140 -1.12 -18.65 1.31
CA LEU A 140 -1.13 -18.89 -0.13
C LEU A 140 0.29 -18.75 -0.69
N PRO A 141 0.69 -19.64 -1.62
CA PRO A 141 1.88 -19.39 -2.44
C PRO A 141 1.63 -18.24 -3.43
N ALA A 142 2.67 -17.72 -4.06
CA ALA A 142 2.52 -16.94 -5.27
C ALA A 142 1.69 -17.73 -6.30
N LYS A 143 0.83 -17.04 -7.07
CA LYS A 143 -0.19 -17.67 -7.92
C LYS A 143 -1.27 -18.48 -7.19
N GLY A 144 -1.30 -18.51 -5.86
CA GLY A 144 -2.42 -19.10 -5.12
C GLY A 144 -3.74 -18.38 -5.48
N ARG A 145 -4.81 -19.17 -5.76
CA ARG A 145 -6.09 -18.61 -6.20
C ARG A 145 -6.77 -17.83 -5.09
N ILE A 146 -7.21 -16.61 -5.39
CA ILE A 146 -7.97 -15.73 -4.47
C ILE A 146 -9.45 -15.72 -4.85
N GLY A 147 -9.76 -15.69 -6.14
CA GLY A 147 -11.13 -15.59 -6.60
C GLY A 147 -11.22 -15.34 -8.10
N ARG A 148 -12.28 -14.63 -8.50
CA ARG A 148 -12.55 -14.24 -9.88
C ARG A 148 -12.78 -12.75 -10.00
N MET A 149 -12.25 -12.15 -11.06
CA MET A 149 -12.45 -10.75 -11.41
C MET A 149 -13.94 -10.41 -11.55
N GLY A 150 -14.31 -9.18 -11.22
CA GLY A 150 -15.68 -8.73 -11.35
C GLY A 150 -15.83 -7.23 -11.42
N ARG A 151 -16.88 -6.73 -10.77
CA ARG A 151 -17.28 -5.32 -10.76
C ARG A 151 -18.13 -4.98 -9.52
N SER A 152 -17.93 -5.69 -8.42
CA SER A 152 -18.68 -5.45 -7.19
C SER A 152 -18.25 -4.11 -6.54
N SER A 153 -19.20 -3.36 -6.02
CA SER A 153 -19.00 -2.07 -5.34
C SER A 153 -20.23 -1.74 -4.50
N SER A 154 -20.05 -1.02 -3.39
CA SER A 154 -21.17 -0.48 -2.59
C SER A 154 -21.62 0.89 -3.05
N SER A 155 -20.81 1.61 -3.82
CA SER A 155 -21.06 3.00 -4.17
C SER A 155 -21.62 3.15 -5.59
N ILE A 156 -20.76 3.29 -6.57
CA ILE A 156 -21.15 3.48 -7.97
C ILE A 156 -21.15 2.13 -8.68
N PRO A 157 -22.25 1.73 -9.35
CA PRO A 157 -22.26 0.52 -10.16
C PRO A 157 -21.18 0.57 -11.25
N ILE A 158 -20.31 -0.41 -11.27
CA ILE A 158 -19.31 -0.56 -12.32
C ILE A 158 -19.98 -1.27 -13.51
N ALA A 159 -19.95 -0.67 -14.71
CA ALA A 159 -20.49 -1.28 -15.91
C ALA A 159 -19.74 -2.57 -16.27
N LYS A 160 -20.43 -3.53 -16.93
CA LYS A 160 -19.80 -4.81 -17.34
C LYS A 160 -18.55 -4.59 -18.19
N ALA A 161 -18.62 -3.68 -19.16
CA ALA A 161 -17.47 -3.34 -20.00
C ALA A 161 -16.26 -2.82 -19.22
N GLN A 162 -16.49 -2.31 -18.01
CA GLN A 162 -15.47 -1.77 -17.10
C GLN A 162 -15.11 -2.72 -15.96
N SER A 163 -15.52 -3.99 -16.02
CA SER A 163 -15.04 -5.00 -15.05
C SER A 163 -13.51 -5.00 -15.00
N HIS A 164 -12.92 -5.03 -13.80
CA HIS A 164 -11.48 -4.97 -13.60
C HIS A 164 -11.10 -5.56 -12.24
N LEU A 165 -9.83 -5.87 -12.08
CA LEU A 165 -9.22 -6.00 -10.77
C LEU A 165 -8.65 -4.65 -10.37
N HIS A 166 -9.13 -4.06 -9.26
CA HIS A 166 -8.39 -3.02 -8.57
C HIS A 166 -7.35 -3.68 -7.67
N PHE A 167 -6.07 -3.37 -7.91
CA PHE A 167 -4.93 -4.00 -7.25
C PHE A 167 -4.04 -2.98 -6.58
N GLU A 168 -3.73 -3.21 -5.30
CA GLU A 168 -2.83 -2.36 -4.51
C GLU A 168 -1.67 -3.16 -3.94
N ILE A 169 -0.53 -2.49 -3.76
CA ILE A 169 0.60 -2.91 -2.92
C ILE A 169 0.95 -1.73 -2.02
N GLY A 170 1.15 -1.95 -0.71
CA GLY A 170 1.44 -0.82 0.16
C GLY A 170 1.78 -1.20 1.59
N LEU A 171 1.80 -0.18 2.44
CA LEU A 171 2.09 -0.26 3.86
C LEU A 171 0.87 0.17 4.68
N MET A 172 0.78 -0.35 5.89
CA MET A 172 -0.20 0.06 6.89
C MET A 172 0.41 1.15 7.77
N TYR A 173 -0.30 2.25 7.99
CA TYR A 173 0.22 3.32 8.85
C TYR A 173 0.45 2.87 10.29
N GLY A 174 -0.46 2.05 10.84
CA GLY A 174 -0.33 1.57 12.21
C GLY A 174 -1.11 0.29 12.48
N SER A 175 -0.61 -0.51 13.41
CA SER A 175 -1.24 -1.75 13.87
C SER A 175 -2.35 -1.52 14.90
N ASN A 176 -2.50 -0.30 15.42
CA ASN A 176 -3.52 0.07 16.40
C ASN A 176 -4.67 0.94 15.82
N PHE A 177 -4.85 0.92 14.51
CA PHE A 177 -5.84 1.77 13.83
C PHE A 177 -7.28 1.54 14.30
N LYS A 178 -7.65 0.29 14.63
CA LYS A 178 -8.99 -0.02 15.15
C LYS A 178 -9.31 0.80 16.42
N ALA A 179 -8.38 0.91 17.36
CA ALA A 179 -8.56 1.69 18.59
C ALA A 179 -8.57 3.19 18.28
N TRP A 180 -7.67 3.66 17.43
CA TRP A 180 -7.64 5.05 16.97
C TRP A 180 -8.96 5.44 16.30
N TYR A 181 -9.49 4.63 15.37
CA TYR A 181 -10.76 4.88 14.69
C TYR A 181 -11.93 4.99 15.67
N ALA A 182 -11.99 4.10 16.66
CA ALA A 182 -13.02 4.15 17.71
C ALA A 182 -12.97 5.45 18.51
N ALA A 183 -11.76 5.98 18.79
CA ALA A 183 -11.56 7.24 19.50
C ALA A 183 -12.02 8.47 18.69
N GLN A 184 -12.02 8.41 17.36
CA GLN A 184 -12.46 9.52 16.48
C GLN A 184 -13.99 9.72 16.50
N LYS A 185 -14.77 8.76 17.00
CA LYS A 185 -16.24 8.81 17.08
C LYS A 185 -16.91 9.05 15.70
N TYR A 186 -16.35 8.50 14.63
CA TYR A 186 -16.97 8.54 13.30
C TYR A 186 -18.36 7.89 13.32
N LYS A 187 -19.27 8.40 12.48
CA LYS A 187 -20.62 7.83 12.34
C LYS A 187 -20.60 6.44 11.71
N GLU A 188 -19.72 6.22 10.75
CA GLU A 188 -19.54 4.97 10.06
C GLU A 188 -18.79 3.96 10.93
N LYS A 189 -19.24 2.69 10.88
CA LYS A 189 -18.55 1.61 11.59
C LYS A 189 -17.30 1.18 10.80
N ASN A 190 -16.21 0.94 11.51
CA ASN A 190 -15.05 0.27 10.95
C ASN A 190 -15.28 -1.25 10.90
N PHE A 191 -15.68 -1.77 9.75
CA PHE A 191 -15.89 -3.22 9.52
C PHE A 191 -14.59 -3.97 9.26
N PHE A 192 -13.50 -3.27 8.99
CA PHE A 192 -12.27 -3.85 8.44
C PHE A 192 -11.07 -3.79 9.40
N GLY A 193 -11.28 -3.30 10.63
CA GLY A 193 -10.24 -3.21 11.65
C GLY A 193 -9.06 -2.36 11.16
N ASN A 194 -7.86 -2.94 11.21
CA ASN A 194 -6.64 -2.28 10.72
C ASN A 194 -6.54 -2.22 9.19
N TYR A 195 -7.34 -3.02 8.46
CA TYR A 195 -7.37 -3.03 6.98
C TYR A 195 -8.42 -2.08 6.38
N ASN A 196 -8.81 -1.07 7.12
CA ASN A 196 -9.58 0.05 6.61
C ASN A 196 -8.71 0.89 5.67
N GLY A 197 -9.28 1.34 4.53
CA GLY A 197 -8.54 2.11 3.53
C GLY A 197 -7.86 3.39 4.06
N MET A 198 -8.36 3.97 5.17
CA MET A 198 -7.70 5.11 5.83
C MET A 198 -6.36 4.75 6.47
N ASN A 199 -6.12 3.47 6.78
CA ASN A 199 -4.88 2.97 7.37
C ASN A 199 -3.93 2.36 6.34
N LEU A 200 -4.34 2.27 5.09
CA LEU A 200 -3.58 1.66 4.01
C LEU A 200 -3.04 2.74 3.08
N GLN A 201 -1.75 2.67 2.77
CA GLN A 201 -1.12 3.56 1.81
C GLN A 201 -0.31 2.77 0.80
N GLY A 202 -0.83 2.73 -0.43
CA GLY A 202 -0.16 2.10 -1.55
C GLY A 202 1.01 2.93 -2.09
N PHE A 203 1.83 2.28 -2.89
CA PHE A 203 2.76 2.86 -3.85
C PHE A 203 2.42 2.31 -5.24
N ASP A 204 2.97 2.93 -6.31
CA ASP A 204 2.61 2.54 -7.68
C ASP A 204 2.94 1.07 -7.97
N PRO A 205 1.92 0.19 -8.12
CA PRO A 205 2.17 -1.23 -8.40
C PRO A 205 2.85 -1.46 -9.74
N LEU A 206 2.52 -0.67 -10.77
CA LEU A 206 3.08 -0.86 -12.11
C LEU A 206 4.56 -0.49 -12.14
N GLU A 207 4.95 0.64 -11.52
CA GLU A 207 6.36 1.02 -11.39
C GLU A 207 7.14 0.00 -10.54
N PHE A 208 6.53 -0.55 -9.49
CA PHE A 208 7.13 -1.61 -8.70
C PHE A 208 7.39 -2.87 -9.53
N TYR A 209 6.41 -3.34 -10.32
CA TYR A 209 6.59 -4.48 -11.22
C TYR A 209 7.67 -4.22 -12.29
N ARG A 210 7.74 -2.99 -12.82
CA ARG A 210 8.80 -2.57 -13.76
C ARG A 210 10.18 -2.59 -13.11
N ALA A 211 10.29 -2.08 -11.88
CA ALA A 211 11.53 -2.11 -11.11
C ALA A 211 11.99 -3.55 -10.81
N ALA A 212 11.06 -4.43 -10.43
CA ALA A 212 11.33 -5.85 -10.21
C ALA A 212 11.88 -6.51 -11.46
N ARG A 213 11.21 -6.30 -12.60
CA ARG A 213 11.59 -6.86 -13.91
C ARG A 213 12.96 -6.38 -14.38
N SER A 214 13.31 -5.12 -14.11
CA SER A 214 14.61 -4.53 -14.46
C SER A 214 15.74 -4.83 -13.46
N GLY A 215 15.47 -5.63 -12.42
CA GLY A 215 16.46 -5.96 -11.38
C GLY A 215 16.77 -4.82 -10.40
N LYS A 216 16.04 -3.71 -10.46
CA LYS A 216 16.24 -2.53 -9.58
C LYS A 216 15.80 -2.73 -8.12
N ILE A 217 15.20 -3.89 -7.80
CA ILE A 217 14.82 -4.27 -6.41
C ILE A 217 15.94 -5.09 -5.75
N GLY A 218 17.17 -5.07 -6.28
CA GLY A 218 18.27 -5.91 -5.81
C GLY A 218 18.63 -5.79 -4.33
N GLU A 219 18.34 -4.64 -3.70
CA GLU A 219 18.54 -4.41 -2.27
C GLU A 219 17.28 -4.73 -1.42
N GLY A 220 16.30 -5.43 -2.01
CA GLY A 220 15.03 -5.75 -1.36
C GLY A 220 13.98 -4.64 -1.49
N LEU A 221 12.81 -4.91 -0.92
CA LEU A 221 11.66 -4.00 -0.98
C LEU A 221 11.90 -2.72 -0.16
N SER A 222 12.62 -2.82 0.97
CA SER A 222 13.01 -1.65 1.77
C SER A 222 13.90 -0.69 0.99
N GLY A 223 14.85 -1.20 0.20
CA GLY A 223 15.68 -0.40 -0.70
C GLY A 223 14.84 0.33 -1.74
N TYR A 224 13.92 -0.39 -2.39
CA TYR A 224 12.98 0.20 -3.35
C TYR A 224 12.14 1.32 -2.72
N ILE A 225 11.49 1.06 -1.57
CA ILE A 225 10.64 2.04 -0.90
C ILE A 225 11.45 3.29 -0.52
N LYS A 226 12.64 3.12 0.06
CA LYS A 226 13.53 4.24 0.40
C LYS A 226 13.99 5.05 -0.82
N SER A 227 14.10 4.43 -1.99
CA SER A 227 14.51 5.10 -3.24
C SER A 227 13.43 5.97 -3.86
N LEU A 228 12.15 5.80 -3.49
CA LEU A 228 11.06 6.63 -4.01
C LEU A 228 11.34 8.13 -3.78
N PRO A 229 10.90 9.05 -4.67
CA PRO A 229 11.12 10.48 -4.49
C PRO A 229 10.59 11.01 -3.16
N THR A 230 11.36 11.83 -2.47
CA THR A 230 10.93 12.52 -1.24
C THR A 230 10.29 13.84 -1.61
N ALA A 231 9.03 14.03 -1.28
CA ALA A 231 8.30 15.28 -1.49
C ALA A 231 8.37 16.20 -0.26
N LEU A 232 8.43 15.61 0.94
CA LEU A 232 8.34 16.35 2.20
C LEU A 232 9.12 15.62 3.29
N VAL A 233 9.83 16.38 4.13
CA VAL A 233 10.42 15.89 5.37
C VAL A 233 9.77 16.63 6.54
N VAL A 234 9.16 15.87 7.45
CA VAL A 234 8.52 16.37 8.66
C VAL A 234 9.28 15.89 9.88
N ARG A 235 9.64 16.79 10.76
CA ARG A 235 10.23 16.49 12.07
C ARG A 235 9.14 16.41 13.13
N VAL A 236 9.17 15.35 13.92
CA VAL A 236 8.27 15.15 15.08
C VAL A 236 9.12 14.93 16.33
N TYR A 237 8.98 15.81 17.30
CA TYR A 237 9.68 15.70 18.58
C TYR A 237 8.92 14.75 19.49
N THR A 238 9.47 13.55 19.72
CA THR A 238 8.91 12.53 20.60
C THR A 238 9.96 11.52 21.00
N ARG A 239 9.93 11.06 22.24
CA ARG A 239 10.76 9.93 22.69
C ARG A 239 10.13 8.58 22.37
N ASN A 240 8.86 8.57 21.98
CA ASN A 240 8.19 7.33 21.61
C ASN A 240 8.72 6.82 20.27
N ILE A 241 8.79 5.50 20.16
CA ILE A 241 9.02 4.84 18.88
C ILE A 241 7.66 4.77 18.16
N PRO A 242 7.49 5.39 16.97
CA PRO A 242 6.26 5.31 16.20
C PRO A 242 5.87 3.86 15.90
N ASP A 243 4.57 3.58 15.87
CA ASP A 243 4.03 2.25 15.52
C ASP A 243 4.52 1.79 14.13
N PHE A 244 4.58 2.72 13.19
CA PHE A 244 5.14 2.47 11.86
C PHE A 244 6.60 1.94 11.92
N VAL A 245 7.46 2.52 12.77
CA VAL A 245 8.86 2.07 12.93
C VAL A 245 8.93 0.67 13.54
N ARG A 246 8.01 0.34 14.47
CA ARG A 246 7.92 -1.01 15.03
C ARG A 246 7.50 -2.04 13.97
N ASN A 247 6.57 -1.66 13.09
CA ASN A 247 6.07 -2.54 12.03
C ASN A 247 7.08 -2.69 10.89
N TYR A 248 7.89 -1.64 10.62
CA TYR A 248 8.80 -1.57 9.46
C TYR A 248 10.20 -1.09 9.89
N PRO A 249 10.91 -1.83 10.74
CA PRO A 249 12.21 -1.39 11.27
C PRO A 249 13.26 -1.20 10.17
N THR A 250 13.15 -1.92 9.05
CA THR A 250 14.05 -1.77 7.90
C THR A 250 13.90 -0.43 7.18
N LEU A 251 12.79 0.31 7.41
CA LEU A 251 12.58 1.67 6.89
C LEU A 251 13.07 2.76 7.85
N ALA A 252 13.66 2.38 8.99
CA ALA A 252 14.14 3.32 10.00
C ALA A 252 15.68 3.32 10.11
N ASP A 253 16.24 4.51 10.31
CA ASP A 253 17.59 4.73 10.80
C ASP A 253 17.50 5.23 12.25
N VAL A 254 18.00 4.41 13.16
CA VAL A 254 17.93 4.68 14.61
C VAL A 254 19.17 5.43 15.14
N ASN A 255 20.11 5.79 14.25
CA ASN A 255 21.31 6.54 14.63
C ASN A 255 20.99 8.04 14.75
N GLY A 256 21.00 8.57 15.97
CA GLY A 256 20.71 9.98 16.27
C GLY A 256 20.23 10.18 17.71
N GLU A 257 19.72 11.38 17.99
CA GLU A 257 19.23 11.76 19.33
C GLU A 257 17.86 11.13 19.65
N ASP A 258 17.69 10.70 20.88
CA ASP A 258 16.42 10.14 21.36
C ASP A 258 15.39 11.24 21.72
N CYS A 259 15.20 12.18 20.79
CA CYS A 259 14.29 13.31 20.94
C CYS A 259 13.20 13.40 19.88
N GLY A 260 13.31 12.60 18.81
CA GLY A 260 12.32 12.61 17.73
C GLY A 260 12.77 11.94 16.44
N TRP A 261 12.00 12.20 15.40
CA TRP A 261 12.14 11.57 14.10
C TRP A 261 11.98 12.59 12.96
N ASP A 262 12.84 12.50 11.96
CA ASP A 262 12.64 13.09 10.64
C ASP A 262 11.99 12.04 9.77
N ILE A 263 10.78 12.33 9.29
CA ILE A 263 9.95 11.41 8.52
C ILE A 263 9.90 11.90 7.06
N HIS A 264 10.36 11.07 6.16
CA HIS A 264 10.37 11.35 4.72
C HIS A 264 9.11 10.80 4.07
N PHE A 265 8.35 11.67 3.41
CA PHE A 265 7.12 11.31 2.72
C PHE A 265 7.27 11.43 1.20
N THR A 266 6.65 10.52 0.47
CA THR A 266 6.34 10.71 -0.95
C THR A 266 5.24 11.78 -1.11
N TRP A 267 5.02 12.27 -2.34
CA TRP A 267 3.99 13.27 -2.62
C TRP A 267 2.56 12.82 -2.30
N TYR A 268 2.33 11.52 -2.27
CA TYR A 268 1.03 10.92 -1.96
C TYR A 268 0.89 10.49 -0.49
N GLY A 269 1.87 10.79 0.35
CA GLY A 269 1.78 10.63 1.80
C GLY A 269 2.31 9.30 2.35
N LEU A 270 2.96 8.45 1.53
CA LEU A 270 3.64 7.26 2.04
C LEU A 270 4.85 7.69 2.88
N PRO A 271 4.92 7.34 4.18
CA PRO A 271 6.14 7.48 4.96
C PRO A 271 7.13 6.40 4.52
N LYS A 272 8.17 6.81 3.79
CA LYS A 272 9.13 5.90 3.16
C LYS A 272 10.41 5.66 3.95
N LYS A 273 10.71 6.57 4.87
CA LYS A 273 11.91 6.51 5.70
C LYS A 273 11.72 7.30 6.98
N PHE A 274 12.24 6.78 8.09
CA PHE A 274 12.33 7.45 9.38
C PHE A 274 13.78 7.56 9.79
N GLU A 275 14.22 8.73 10.24
CA GLU A 275 15.57 8.94 10.78
C GLU A 275 15.49 9.58 12.15
N ARG A 276 16.29 9.11 13.10
CA ARG A 276 16.46 9.85 14.37
C ARG A 276 17.02 11.23 14.10
N ILE A 277 16.50 12.23 14.81
CA ILE A 277 16.96 13.62 14.68
C ILE A 277 18.45 13.68 15.08
N LYS A 278 19.30 14.26 14.19
CA LYS A 278 20.73 14.45 14.45
C LYS A 278 21.04 15.79 15.10
N ASN A 279 20.25 16.82 14.74
CA ASN A 279 20.44 18.20 15.22
C ASN A 279 19.10 18.76 15.70
N PRO A 280 18.70 18.47 16.95
CA PRO A 280 17.44 18.98 17.49
C PRO A 280 17.48 20.50 17.68
N ARG A 281 16.34 21.16 17.48
CA ARG A 281 16.17 22.57 17.81
C ARG A 281 16.21 22.73 19.34
N VAL A 282 17.04 23.69 19.81
CA VAL A 282 17.14 24.01 21.23
C VAL A 282 15.77 24.48 21.76
N GLY A 283 15.35 23.89 22.88
CA GLY A 283 14.06 24.21 23.52
C GLY A 283 12.82 23.58 22.85
N ALA A 284 12.99 22.67 21.90
CA ALA A 284 11.87 21.92 21.32
C ALA A 284 11.18 21.07 22.37
N LYS A 285 9.83 21.02 22.33
CA LYS A 285 9.00 20.26 23.26
C LYS A 285 8.44 19.01 22.61
N GLY A 286 8.22 17.97 23.39
CA GLY A 286 7.53 16.77 22.93
C GLY A 286 6.16 17.10 22.34
N GLY A 287 5.83 16.47 21.20
CA GLY A 287 4.61 16.74 20.45
C GLY A 287 4.71 17.87 19.40
N GLU A 288 5.80 18.64 19.40
CA GLU A 288 6.00 19.64 18.35
C GLU A 288 6.28 18.97 17.00
N VAL A 289 5.75 19.58 15.94
CA VAL A 289 5.90 19.14 14.55
C VAL A 289 6.36 20.31 13.70
N GLU A 290 7.39 20.08 12.87
CA GLU A 290 7.91 21.11 11.97
C GLU A 290 8.23 20.54 10.59
N ILE A 291 8.12 21.38 9.55
CA ILE A 291 8.55 21.04 8.19
C ILE A 291 10.04 21.31 8.08
N VAL A 292 10.82 20.26 7.85
CA VAL A 292 12.28 20.37 7.67
C VAL A 292 12.63 20.82 6.26
N SER A 293 12.02 20.16 5.26
CA SER A 293 12.22 20.46 3.84
C SER A 293 11.06 19.94 3.00
N TYR A 294 10.94 20.47 1.79
CA TYR A 294 10.00 19.96 0.80
C TYR A 294 10.54 20.17 -0.62
N ASN A 295 10.10 19.32 -1.55
CA ASN A 295 10.37 19.45 -2.98
C ASN A 295 9.18 20.14 -3.67
N PRO A 296 9.32 21.36 -4.21
CA PRO A 296 8.21 22.08 -4.84
C PRO A 296 7.56 21.34 -6.01
N GLU A 297 8.34 20.62 -6.81
CA GLU A 297 7.84 19.86 -7.96
C GLU A 297 6.96 18.69 -7.51
N GLU A 298 7.41 17.93 -6.51
CA GLU A 298 6.68 16.79 -5.98
C GLU A 298 5.38 17.20 -5.26
N ILE A 299 5.36 18.31 -4.52
CA ILE A 299 4.17 18.79 -3.79
C ILE A 299 3.17 19.53 -4.67
N SER A 300 3.51 19.88 -5.91
CA SER A 300 2.62 20.63 -6.84
C SER A 300 1.44 19.80 -7.37
N ARG A 301 1.36 18.53 -7.01
CA ARG A 301 0.31 17.60 -7.44
C ARG A 301 -1.10 18.09 -7.06
N LYS A 302 -2.10 17.88 -7.94
CA LYS A 302 -3.45 18.44 -7.79
C LYS A 302 -4.26 17.79 -6.67
N CYS A 303 -4.12 16.47 -6.50
CA CYS A 303 -4.71 15.73 -5.38
C CYS A 303 -3.74 15.67 -4.18
N ARG A 304 -3.96 15.02 -3.13
CA ARG A 304 -3.03 14.74 -2.00
C ARG A 304 -2.07 15.90 -1.67
N ARG A 305 -2.58 17.11 -1.48
CA ARG A 305 -1.78 18.25 -1.05
C ARG A 305 -1.32 18.02 0.40
N LEU A 306 -0.04 17.71 0.58
CA LEU A 306 0.52 17.42 1.91
C LEU A 306 0.75 18.70 2.71
N ILE A 307 1.11 19.79 2.02
CA ILE A 307 1.36 21.11 2.61
C ILE A 307 0.65 22.20 1.84
N ILE A 308 0.42 23.33 2.52
CA ILE A 308 -0.03 24.58 1.93
C ILE A 308 1.14 25.54 1.96
N VAL A 309 1.55 26.00 0.78
CA VAL A 309 2.55 27.07 0.60
C VAL A 309 1.82 28.29 0.10
N ARG A 310 1.98 29.44 0.79
CA ARG A 310 1.45 30.74 0.38
C ARG A 310 2.57 31.75 0.38
N ASP A 311 2.55 32.68 -0.58
CA ASP A 311 3.54 33.73 -0.68
C ASP A 311 3.68 34.50 0.65
N GLY A 312 4.92 34.66 1.11
CA GLY A 312 5.25 35.38 2.35
C GLY A 312 4.87 34.64 3.66
N GLN A 313 4.37 33.40 3.60
CA GLN A 313 4.03 32.62 4.79
C GLN A 313 4.85 31.33 4.90
N ALA A 314 5.11 30.90 6.12
CA ALA A 314 5.69 29.58 6.38
C ALA A 314 4.76 28.46 5.86
N PRO A 315 5.31 27.41 5.25
CA PRO A 315 4.52 26.27 4.81
C PRO A 315 3.81 25.61 5.99
N ARG A 316 2.60 25.12 5.77
CA ARG A 316 1.78 24.44 6.81
C ARG A 316 1.36 23.05 6.33
N LEU A 317 1.39 22.08 7.24
CA LEU A 317 0.85 20.76 6.99
C LEU A 317 -0.67 20.83 6.78
N THR A 318 -1.19 20.03 5.85
CA THR A 318 -2.64 19.86 5.69
C THR A 318 -3.16 18.83 6.67
N ASN A 319 -4.47 18.87 6.94
CA ASN A 319 -5.13 17.87 7.78
C ASN A 319 -4.94 16.44 7.24
N CYS A 320 -4.75 16.29 5.93
CA CYS A 320 -4.52 14.98 5.30
C CYS A 320 -3.27 14.29 5.90
N LEU A 321 -2.21 15.03 6.18
CA LEU A 321 -0.99 14.49 6.78
C LEU A 321 -1.11 14.34 8.31
N LEU A 322 -1.84 15.22 8.98
CA LEU A 322 -2.04 15.16 10.42
C LEU A 322 -2.82 13.91 10.86
N TYR A 323 -3.70 13.39 10.00
CA TYR A 323 -4.41 12.12 10.25
C TYR A 323 -3.53 10.87 10.08
N THR A 324 -2.40 11.00 9.40
CA THR A 324 -1.45 9.90 9.16
C THR A 324 -0.24 9.95 10.08
N SER A 325 -0.11 10.99 10.91
CA SER A 325 0.92 11.04 11.94
C SER A 325 0.58 10.05 13.05
N PRO A 326 1.43 9.06 13.32
CA PRO A 326 1.22 8.16 14.44
C PRO A 326 1.32 8.96 15.74
N SER A 327 0.22 9.06 16.47
CA SER A 327 0.15 9.58 17.83
C SER A 327 0.80 8.61 18.82
#